data_0fcfe825c653147a3c9cade5e7b75173
#
_entry.id   0fcfe825c653147a3c9cade5e7b75173
#
_cell.length_a   1.000
_cell.length_b   1.000
_cell.length_c   1.000
_cell.angle_alpha   90.00
_cell.angle_beta   90.00
_cell.angle_gamma   90.00
#
_symmetry.space_group_name_H-M   'P 1'
#
loop_
_entity.id
_entity.type
_entity.pdbx_description
1 polymer ?
#
loop_
_entity_poly.entity_id
_entity_poly.type
_entity_poly.pdbx_seq_one_letter_code
_entity_poly.pdbx_strand_id
1 'polypeptide(L)'
;DGLVWPTVRVDEAYREGLDAISLTEHIEYRPHKKDIIADHNRSYELSQKQAKKLGILLIRGSEITRSMPPGHFNAIFLNDSNPLEQKAYKDAFNEAKKQGAFIFWNHPGWARQQPDSTLWWPEHTQLYNDGCMHGIEVANGGLFMPEAIQWCLDKNLTMIGTSDIHQPIQTDYDFSKGEHRTMTFV
;
A
#
# COMPACT_ATOMS: atom_id res chain seq x y z
N ASP A 1 -0.05 10.15 5.60
CA ASP A 1 -0.79 11.42 5.46
C ASP A 1 -0.77 12.30 6.72
N GLY A 2 -0.14 11.85 7.82
CA GLY A 2 0.00 12.63 9.03
C GLY A 2 -1.27 12.75 9.90
N LEU A 3 -2.34 12.05 9.58
CA LEU A 3 -3.58 12.08 10.35
C LEU A 3 -3.53 11.17 11.57
N VAL A 4 -2.75 10.11 11.53
CA VAL A 4 -2.55 9.17 12.62
C VAL A 4 -1.06 8.96 12.85
N TRP A 5 -0.63 9.14 14.10
CA TRP A 5 0.77 8.93 14.44
C TRP A 5 1.17 7.46 14.26
N PRO A 6 2.35 7.13 13.71
CA PRO A 6 2.70 5.76 13.34
C PRO A 6 2.58 4.73 14.47
N THR A 7 2.93 5.08 15.71
CA THR A 7 2.78 4.16 16.85
C THR A 7 1.32 3.87 17.20
N VAL A 8 0.42 4.84 16.97
CA VAL A 8 -1.03 4.63 17.16
C VAL A 8 -1.54 3.61 16.16
N ARG A 9 -1.06 3.66 14.92
CA ARG A 9 -1.43 2.66 13.89
C ARG A 9 -1.02 1.23 14.31
N VAL A 10 0.14 1.09 14.95
CA VAL A 10 0.56 -0.20 15.53
C VAL A 10 -0.35 -0.65 16.67
N ASP A 11 -0.76 0.28 17.55
CA ASP A 11 -1.71 -0.02 18.63
C ASP A 11 -3.08 -0.46 18.09
N GLU A 12 -3.56 0.18 17.04
CA GLU A 12 -4.80 -0.21 16.35
C GLU A 12 -4.68 -1.61 15.75
N ALA A 13 -3.60 -1.89 15.03
CA ALA A 13 -3.35 -3.22 14.45
C ALA A 13 -3.37 -4.33 15.53
N TYR A 14 -2.71 -4.08 16.66
CA TYR A 14 -2.73 -5.02 17.79
C TYR A 14 -4.13 -5.24 18.35
N ARG A 15 -4.89 -4.17 18.58
CA ARG A 15 -6.27 -4.25 19.11
C ARG A 15 -7.21 -4.99 18.16
N GLU A 16 -6.96 -4.86 16.88
CA GLU A 16 -7.72 -5.53 15.84
C GLU A 16 -7.29 -6.98 15.60
N GLY A 17 -6.28 -7.47 16.33
CA GLY A 17 -5.82 -8.86 16.26
C GLY A 17 -4.99 -9.17 15.01
N LEU A 18 -4.32 -8.18 14.43
CA LEU A 18 -3.38 -8.40 13.32
C LEU A 18 -2.04 -8.92 13.84
N ASP A 19 -1.42 -9.84 13.12
CA ASP A 19 -0.08 -10.35 13.39
C ASP A 19 1.01 -9.49 12.75
N ALA A 20 0.69 -8.85 11.63
CA ALA A 20 1.61 -8.02 10.85
C ALA A 20 0.94 -6.79 10.26
N ILE A 21 1.72 -5.72 10.09
CA ILE A 21 1.30 -4.54 9.31
C ILE A 21 2.45 -4.00 8.48
N SER A 22 2.12 -3.35 7.37
CA SER A 22 3.05 -2.46 6.66
C SER A 22 2.52 -1.03 6.72
N LEU A 23 3.40 -0.09 7.05
CA LEU A 23 3.13 1.34 6.94
C LEU A 23 3.61 1.79 5.56
N THR A 24 2.66 2.11 4.68
CA THR A 24 2.90 2.38 3.26
C THR A 24 2.61 3.84 2.92
N GLU A 25 3.35 4.74 3.53
CA GLU A 25 3.21 6.18 3.28
C GLU A 25 3.48 6.51 1.80
N HIS A 26 2.76 7.51 1.29
CA HIS A 26 2.95 8.01 -0.07
C HIS A 26 4.36 8.55 -0.30
N ILE A 27 5.00 8.16 -1.41
CA ILE A 27 6.29 8.71 -1.82
C ILE A 27 6.13 10.12 -2.39
N GLU A 28 5.13 10.35 -3.24
CA GLU A 28 4.99 11.58 -4.00
C GLU A 28 4.19 12.68 -3.27
N TYR A 29 3.31 12.29 -2.35
CA TYR A 29 2.51 13.26 -1.61
C TYR A 29 3.29 13.84 -0.43
N ARG A 30 3.80 15.06 -0.63
CA ARG A 30 4.60 15.80 0.37
C ARG A 30 4.10 17.22 0.50
N PRO A 31 3.09 17.48 1.34
CA PRO A 31 2.43 18.78 1.44
C PRO A 31 3.39 19.91 1.88
N HIS A 32 4.45 19.60 2.62
CA HIS A 32 5.41 20.58 3.16
C HIS A 32 6.83 20.43 2.58
N LYS A 33 6.97 19.93 1.35
CA LYS A 33 8.28 19.61 0.73
C LYS A 33 9.23 20.79 0.58
N LYS A 34 8.74 22.03 0.68
CA LYS A 34 9.57 23.23 0.63
C LYS A 34 10.29 23.51 1.95
N ASP A 35 9.72 23.06 3.06
CA ASP A 35 10.16 23.39 4.41
C ASP A 35 10.71 22.17 5.15
N ILE A 36 10.29 20.96 4.75
CA ILE A 36 10.64 19.70 5.42
C ILE A 36 11.21 18.71 4.39
N ILE A 37 12.41 18.22 4.67
CA ILE A 37 13.00 17.11 3.91
C ILE A 37 12.25 15.84 4.33
N ALA A 38 11.68 15.13 3.35
CA ALA A 38 11.02 13.85 3.60
C ALA A 38 12.06 12.77 3.92
N ASP A 39 11.75 11.97 4.92
CA ASP A 39 12.39 10.69 5.17
C ASP A 39 11.31 9.62 5.13
N HIS A 40 11.25 8.87 4.03
CA HIS A 40 10.22 7.85 3.78
C HIS A 40 10.37 6.62 4.68
N ASN A 41 11.45 6.50 5.45
CA ASN A 41 11.63 5.46 6.45
C ASN A 41 11.05 5.84 7.81
N ARG A 42 10.74 7.11 8.02
CA ARG A 42 10.50 7.63 9.37
C ARG A 42 9.32 7.01 10.09
N SER A 43 8.20 6.75 9.41
CA SER A 43 7.03 6.11 10.02
C SER A 43 7.37 4.69 10.51
N TYR A 44 8.10 3.92 9.72
CA TYR A 44 8.60 2.61 10.12
C TYR A 44 9.52 2.69 11.34
N GLU A 45 10.52 3.58 11.33
CA GLU A 45 11.48 3.73 12.42
C GLU A 45 10.80 4.09 13.75
N LEU A 46 9.86 5.06 13.72
CA LEU A 46 9.09 5.47 14.88
C LEU A 46 8.28 4.33 15.48
N SER A 47 7.81 3.41 14.65
CA SER A 47 6.91 2.32 15.02
C SER A 47 7.62 1.06 15.54
N GLN A 48 8.91 0.86 15.22
CA GLN A 48 9.66 -0.37 15.52
C GLN A 48 9.57 -0.79 16.99
N LYS A 49 9.80 0.16 17.91
CA LYS A 49 9.79 -0.13 19.36
C LYS A 49 8.42 -0.57 19.83
N GLN A 50 7.36 0.08 19.35
CA GLN A 50 5.98 -0.24 19.73
C GLN A 50 5.55 -1.58 19.14
N ALA A 51 5.85 -1.83 17.87
CA ALA A 51 5.57 -3.11 17.21
C ALA A 51 6.24 -4.28 17.94
N LYS A 52 7.54 -4.16 18.26
CA LYS A 52 8.27 -5.16 19.03
C LYS A 52 7.64 -5.41 20.40
N LYS A 53 7.21 -4.34 21.11
CA LYS A 53 6.57 -4.45 22.43
C LYS A 53 5.25 -5.23 22.38
N LEU A 54 4.48 -5.06 21.29
CA LEU A 54 3.17 -5.68 21.11
C LEU A 54 3.20 -7.03 20.38
N GLY A 55 4.37 -7.45 19.89
CA GLY A 55 4.53 -8.69 19.13
C GLY A 55 4.01 -8.60 17.70
N ILE A 56 3.83 -7.38 17.15
CA ILE A 56 3.42 -7.15 15.78
C ILE A 56 4.64 -7.20 14.84
N LEU A 57 4.56 -7.98 13.77
CA LEU A 57 5.54 -7.96 12.69
C LEU A 57 5.36 -6.67 11.88
N LEU A 58 6.30 -5.74 12.05
CA LEU A 58 6.29 -4.50 11.29
C LEU A 58 7.09 -4.67 10.00
N ILE A 59 6.41 -4.49 8.85
CA ILE A 59 7.00 -4.62 7.51
C ILE A 59 7.24 -3.20 6.97
N ARG A 60 8.48 -2.93 6.48
CA ARG A 60 8.76 -1.66 5.82
C ARG A 60 8.15 -1.65 4.43
N GLY A 61 7.40 -0.60 4.13
CA GLY A 61 6.78 -0.40 2.83
C GLY A 61 6.61 1.07 2.50
N SER A 62 6.19 1.34 1.27
CA SER A 62 5.79 2.65 0.81
C SER A 62 4.84 2.53 -0.37
N GLU A 63 4.00 3.52 -0.56
CA GLU A 63 3.15 3.62 -1.73
C GLU A 63 3.80 4.49 -2.80
N ILE A 64 4.03 3.92 -3.97
CA ILE A 64 4.37 4.63 -5.21
C ILE A 64 3.05 5.19 -5.76
N THR A 65 2.81 6.49 -5.58
CA THR A 65 1.54 7.16 -5.83
C THR A 65 1.58 7.90 -7.14
N ARG A 66 1.05 7.32 -8.21
CA ARG A 66 1.05 7.89 -9.56
C ARG A 66 -0.36 8.06 -10.10
N SER A 67 -0.53 8.98 -11.03
CA SER A 67 -1.76 9.05 -11.81
C SER A 67 -1.93 7.78 -12.66
N MET A 68 -3.18 7.41 -12.94
CA MET A 68 -3.48 6.33 -13.85
C MET A 68 -3.23 6.74 -15.31
N PRO A 69 -2.53 5.91 -16.12
CA PRO A 69 -1.74 4.76 -15.74
C PRO A 69 -0.34 5.11 -15.19
N PRO A 70 0.32 4.29 -14.36
CA PRO A 70 -0.07 2.98 -13.90
C PRO A 70 -0.96 2.98 -12.65
N GLY A 71 -1.15 4.12 -11.95
CA GLY A 71 -1.87 4.21 -10.70
C GLY A 71 -1.00 4.03 -9.47
N HIS A 72 -1.61 3.66 -8.35
CA HIS A 72 -0.96 3.48 -7.06
C HIS A 72 -0.49 2.05 -6.86
N PHE A 73 0.70 1.89 -6.30
CA PHE A 73 1.28 0.59 -6.00
C PHE A 73 1.96 0.61 -4.63
N ASN A 74 1.73 -0.41 -3.83
CA ASN A 74 2.53 -0.64 -2.64
C ASN A 74 3.75 -1.49 -2.97
N ALA A 75 4.90 -1.09 -2.42
CA ALA A 75 6.11 -1.89 -2.36
C ALA A 75 6.40 -2.20 -0.88
N ILE A 76 6.40 -3.48 -0.51
CA ILE A 76 6.66 -3.95 0.86
C ILE A 76 7.89 -4.83 0.92
N PHE A 77 8.42 -5.07 2.13
CA PHE A 77 9.71 -5.73 2.40
C PHE A 77 10.91 -4.93 1.89
N LEU A 78 10.80 -3.60 1.89
CA LEU A 78 11.88 -2.70 1.54
C LEU A 78 12.98 -2.69 2.63
N ASN A 79 14.23 -2.47 2.21
CA ASN A 79 15.33 -2.14 3.11
C ASN A 79 15.40 -0.63 3.37
N ASP A 80 15.10 0.18 2.35
CA ASP A 80 15.10 1.64 2.38
C ASP A 80 14.02 2.17 1.43
N SER A 81 13.12 3.01 1.93
CA SER A 81 12.05 3.61 1.13
C SER A 81 12.49 4.87 0.38
N ASN A 82 13.54 5.56 0.83
CA ASN A 82 13.98 6.82 0.24
C ASN A 82 14.37 6.73 -1.25
N PRO A 83 15.06 5.66 -1.74
CA PRO A 83 15.37 5.52 -3.15
C PRO A 83 14.17 5.43 -4.10
N LEU A 84 12.96 5.18 -3.57
CA LEU A 84 11.74 5.13 -4.38
C LEU A 84 11.28 6.53 -4.83
N GLU A 85 11.84 7.60 -4.24
CA GLU A 85 11.56 8.97 -4.66
C GLU A 85 12.24 9.27 -6.00
N GLN A 86 11.60 8.88 -7.09
CA GLN A 86 12.09 9.04 -8.45
C GLN A 86 11.12 9.87 -9.29
N LYS A 87 11.64 10.60 -10.28
CA LYS A 87 10.82 11.39 -11.22
C LYS A 87 9.97 10.48 -12.12
N ALA A 88 10.60 9.51 -12.76
CA ALA A 88 9.90 8.54 -13.59
C ALA A 88 9.41 7.35 -12.74
N TYR A 89 8.16 6.93 -12.96
CA TYR A 89 7.60 5.81 -12.20
C TYR A 89 8.40 4.52 -12.37
N LYS A 90 8.89 4.25 -13.58
CA LYS A 90 9.70 3.06 -13.87
C LYS A 90 10.95 2.97 -13.02
N ASP A 91 11.58 4.10 -12.73
CA ASP A 91 12.78 4.14 -11.89
C ASP A 91 12.41 3.81 -10.42
N ALA A 92 11.28 4.31 -9.92
CA ALA A 92 10.79 3.95 -8.60
C ALA A 92 10.52 2.43 -8.46
N PHE A 93 9.87 1.84 -9.48
CA PHE A 93 9.64 0.39 -9.52
C PHE A 93 10.94 -0.41 -9.60
N ASN A 94 11.90 0.06 -10.39
CA ASN A 94 13.23 -0.57 -10.48
C ASN A 94 13.98 -0.52 -9.14
N GLU A 95 13.91 0.59 -8.40
CA GLU A 95 14.51 0.69 -7.07
C GLU A 95 13.85 -0.27 -6.07
N ALA A 96 12.51 -0.39 -6.09
CA ALA A 96 11.81 -1.36 -5.27
C ALA A 96 12.20 -2.81 -5.63
N LYS A 97 12.25 -3.13 -6.93
CA LYS A 97 12.66 -4.45 -7.43
C LYS A 97 14.10 -4.81 -7.06
N LYS A 98 15.05 -3.87 -7.15
CA LYS A 98 16.45 -4.09 -6.73
C LYS A 98 16.56 -4.51 -5.26
N GLN A 99 15.63 -4.06 -4.42
CA GLN A 99 15.57 -4.41 -3.01
C GLN A 99 14.86 -5.74 -2.74
N GLY A 100 14.31 -6.39 -3.77
CA GLY A 100 13.52 -7.62 -3.62
C GLY A 100 12.12 -7.38 -3.05
N ALA A 101 11.60 -6.17 -3.17
CA ALA A 101 10.28 -5.83 -2.67
C ALA A 101 9.17 -6.65 -3.32
N PHE A 102 8.14 -6.99 -2.55
CA PHE A 102 6.88 -7.45 -3.08
C PHE A 102 6.05 -6.22 -3.48
N ILE A 103 5.71 -6.11 -4.77
CA ILE A 103 5.05 -4.94 -5.34
C ILE A 103 3.66 -5.35 -5.82
N PHE A 104 2.63 -4.60 -5.42
CA PHE A 104 1.26 -4.89 -5.82
C PHE A 104 0.47 -3.62 -6.15
N TRP A 105 -0.48 -3.76 -7.09
CA TRP A 105 -1.34 -2.68 -7.56
C TRP A 105 -2.48 -2.44 -6.57
N ASN A 106 -2.62 -1.20 -6.12
CA ASN A 106 -3.62 -0.79 -5.14
C ASN A 106 -4.94 -0.43 -5.82
N HIS A 107 -6.06 -0.79 -5.21
CA HIS A 107 -7.43 -0.35 -5.51
C HIS A 107 -7.70 -0.06 -7.01
N PRO A 108 -7.49 -1.03 -7.94
CA PRO A 108 -7.64 -0.79 -9.37
C PRO A 108 -9.02 -0.25 -9.77
N GLY A 109 -10.08 -0.54 -9.02
CA GLY A 109 -11.43 -0.04 -9.23
C GLY A 109 -11.76 1.30 -8.57
N TRP A 110 -10.76 2.04 -8.09
CA TRP A 110 -11.02 3.33 -7.46
C TRP A 110 -11.46 4.38 -8.47
N ALA A 111 -12.72 4.86 -8.34
CA ALA A 111 -13.36 5.73 -9.31
C ALA A 111 -12.67 7.08 -9.55
N ARG A 112 -11.83 7.56 -8.60
CA ARG A 112 -11.03 8.77 -8.84
C ARG A 112 -9.94 8.58 -9.87
N GLN A 113 -9.43 7.35 -10.04
CA GLN A 113 -8.43 7.02 -11.03
C GLN A 113 -9.02 6.40 -12.29
N GLN A 114 -10.09 5.62 -12.15
CA GLN A 114 -10.78 4.95 -13.25
C GLN A 114 -12.31 5.15 -13.11
N PRO A 115 -12.85 6.34 -13.49
CA PRO A 115 -14.23 6.69 -13.21
C PRO A 115 -15.26 5.86 -13.99
N ASP A 116 -14.91 5.41 -15.20
CA ASP A 116 -15.86 4.78 -16.12
C ASP A 116 -15.82 3.25 -16.05
N SER A 117 -14.63 2.67 -15.86
CA SER A 117 -14.46 1.22 -15.81
C SER A 117 -13.06 0.86 -15.30
N THR A 118 -12.96 -0.28 -14.62
CA THR A 118 -11.70 -0.84 -14.17
C THR A 118 -10.98 -1.54 -15.33
N LEU A 119 -9.86 -0.96 -15.80
CA LEU A 119 -9.14 -1.41 -16.99
C LEU A 119 -7.70 -1.83 -16.66
N TRP A 120 -7.24 -2.83 -17.41
CA TRP A 120 -5.82 -3.20 -17.48
C TRP A 120 -5.14 -2.44 -18.63
N TRP A 121 -4.21 -1.54 -18.27
CA TRP A 121 -3.49 -0.68 -19.23
C TRP A 121 -2.21 -1.33 -19.76
N PRO A 122 -1.66 -0.85 -20.90
CA PRO A 122 -0.36 -1.30 -21.40
C PRO A 122 0.79 -1.18 -20.39
N GLU A 123 0.75 -0.15 -19.54
CA GLU A 123 1.72 0.08 -18.47
C GLU A 123 1.70 -1.05 -17.44
N HIS A 124 0.53 -1.59 -17.10
CA HIS A 124 0.41 -2.76 -16.23
C HIS A 124 1.02 -4.01 -16.88
N THR A 125 0.78 -4.21 -18.19
CA THR A 125 1.43 -5.28 -18.95
C THR A 125 2.94 -5.16 -18.90
N GLN A 126 3.46 -3.94 -19.03
CA GLN A 126 4.90 -3.71 -18.96
C GLN A 126 5.44 -4.01 -17.57
N LEU A 127 4.83 -3.47 -16.50
CA LEU A 127 5.25 -3.73 -15.11
C LEU A 127 5.21 -5.22 -14.79
N TYR A 128 4.18 -5.94 -15.26
CA TYR A 128 4.10 -7.39 -15.10
C TYR A 128 5.25 -8.11 -15.81
N ASN A 129 5.51 -7.79 -17.09
CA ASN A 129 6.59 -8.40 -17.87
C ASN A 129 7.99 -8.07 -17.32
N ASP A 130 8.15 -6.88 -16.76
CA ASP A 130 9.39 -6.43 -16.13
C ASP A 130 9.60 -7.06 -14.73
N GLY A 131 8.65 -7.86 -14.24
CA GLY A 131 8.69 -8.46 -12.89
C GLY A 131 8.64 -7.41 -11.79
N CYS A 132 7.85 -6.36 -12.00
CA CYS A 132 7.56 -5.28 -11.06
C CYS A 132 6.12 -5.29 -10.56
N MET A 133 5.37 -6.37 -10.80
CA MET A 133 4.02 -6.57 -10.29
C MET A 133 3.88 -8.02 -9.83
N HIS A 134 3.65 -8.22 -8.54
CA HIS A 134 3.58 -9.53 -7.89
C HIS A 134 2.16 -9.86 -7.41
N GLY A 135 1.32 -8.83 -7.23
CA GLY A 135 -0.04 -8.96 -6.75
C GLY A 135 -0.92 -7.79 -7.14
N ILE A 136 -2.21 -7.93 -6.86
CA ILE A 136 -3.22 -6.88 -7.07
C ILE A 136 -4.18 -6.91 -5.88
N GLU A 137 -4.63 -5.76 -5.44
CA GLU A 137 -5.73 -5.68 -4.49
C GLU A 137 -7.03 -6.10 -5.14
N VAL A 138 -7.65 -7.11 -4.57
CA VAL A 138 -8.99 -7.58 -4.94
C VAL A 138 -10.07 -7.01 -4.02
N ALA A 139 -9.62 -6.52 -2.85
CA ALA A 139 -10.45 -5.81 -1.90
C ALA A 139 -9.60 -4.73 -1.19
N ASN A 140 -10.16 -3.52 -1.03
CA ASN A 140 -9.50 -2.40 -0.37
C ASN A 140 -10.57 -1.62 0.42
N GLY A 141 -10.51 -1.66 1.74
CA GLY A 141 -11.55 -1.06 2.58
C GLY A 141 -12.93 -1.59 2.21
N GLY A 142 -13.81 -0.70 1.77
CA GLY A 142 -15.15 -1.03 1.30
C GLY A 142 -15.25 -1.38 -0.20
N LEU A 143 -14.14 -1.37 -0.94
CA LEU A 143 -14.12 -1.66 -2.38
C LEU A 143 -13.83 -3.15 -2.62
N PHE A 144 -14.58 -3.73 -3.55
CA PHE A 144 -14.35 -5.09 -4.06
C PHE A 144 -14.19 -5.03 -5.58
N MET A 145 -13.16 -5.68 -6.11
CA MET A 145 -12.71 -5.52 -7.50
C MET A 145 -12.67 -6.88 -8.20
N PRO A 146 -13.81 -7.33 -8.76
CA PRO A 146 -13.90 -8.65 -9.41
C PRO A 146 -12.98 -8.79 -10.63
N GLU A 147 -12.73 -7.71 -11.37
CA GLU A 147 -11.79 -7.70 -12.50
C GLU A 147 -10.36 -8.04 -12.05
N ALA A 148 -9.97 -7.56 -10.88
CA ALA A 148 -8.65 -7.84 -10.31
C ALA A 148 -8.47 -9.33 -9.97
N ILE A 149 -9.54 -10.01 -9.52
CA ILE A 149 -9.52 -11.46 -9.29
C ILE A 149 -9.20 -12.18 -10.58
N GLN A 150 -9.89 -11.82 -11.69
CA GLN A 150 -9.66 -12.47 -12.98
C GLN A 150 -8.23 -12.25 -13.47
N TRP A 151 -7.69 -11.03 -13.34
CA TRP A 151 -6.29 -10.75 -13.71
C TRP A 151 -5.29 -11.54 -12.86
N CYS A 152 -5.56 -11.70 -11.57
CA CYS A 152 -4.71 -12.51 -10.69
C CYS A 152 -4.70 -13.98 -11.15
N LEU A 153 -5.86 -14.54 -11.48
CA LEU A 153 -5.98 -15.92 -11.97
C LEU A 153 -5.28 -16.12 -13.32
N ASP A 154 -5.49 -15.21 -14.27
CA ASP A 154 -4.94 -15.30 -15.61
C ASP A 154 -3.41 -15.13 -15.65
N LYS A 155 -2.86 -14.37 -14.71
CA LYS A 155 -1.44 -13.98 -14.69
C LYS A 155 -0.65 -14.59 -13.54
N ASN A 156 -1.27 -15.44 -12.75
CA ASN A 156 -0.64 -16.03 -11.55
C ASN A 156 -0.08 -14.96 -10.60
N LEU A 157 -0.86 -13.91 -10.34
CA LEU A 157 -0.55 -12.87 -9.39
C LEU A 157 -1.21 -13.13 -8.04
N THR A 158 -0.61 -12.63 -6.97
CA THR A 158 -1.16 -12.78 -5.62
C THR A 158 -2.38 -11.86 -5.44
N MET A 159 -3.47 -12.41 -4.90
CA MET A 159 -4.64 -11.62 -4.48
C MET A 159 -4.37 -11.01 -3.10
N ILE A 160 -4.55 -9.70 -2.99
CA ILE A 160 -4.27 -8.94 -1.75
C ILE A 160 -5.56 -8.25 -1.29
N GLY A 161 -5.79 -8.28 0.02
CA GLY A 161 -6.80 -7.44 0.67
C GLY A 161 -6.12 -6.47 1.63
N THR A 162 -6.42 -5.17 1.52
CA THR A 162 -5.88 -4.14 2.41
C THR A 162 -6.97 -3.22 2.93
N SER A 163 -6.65 -2.42 3.92
CA SER A 163 -7.58 -1.43 4.45
C SER A 163 -7.41 -0.04 3.87
N ASP A 164 -6.19 0.30 3.44
CA ASP A 164 -5.84 1.66 2.97
C ASP A 164 -6.30 2.76 3.95
N ILE A 165 -6.16 2.48 5.23
CA ILE A 165 -6.75 3.28 6.29
C ILE A 165 -5.95 4.55 6.53
N HIS A 166 -6.61 5.71 6.45
CA HIS A 166 -5.99 7.03 6.63
C HIS A 166 -6.33 7.66 7.97
N GLN A 167 -7.57 7.54 8.42
CA GLN A 167 -8.08 8.04 9.69
C GLN A 167 -7.84 7.06 10.84
N PRO A 168 -8.09 7.44 12.10
CA PRO A 168 -8.27 6.45 13.16
C PRO A 168 -9.31 5.42 12.75
N ILE A 169 -9.05 4.12 13.05
CA ILE A 169 -9.87 3.02 12.54
C ILE A 169 -11.36 3.18 12.87
N GLN A 170 -11.68 3.71 14.05
CA GLN A 170 -13.07 3.95 14.49
C GLN A 170 -13.79 5.06 13.71
N THR A 171 -13.04 5.87 12.94
CA THR A 171 -13.60 6.92 12.09
C THR A 171 -13.89 6.39 10.69
N ASP A 172 -13.07 5.44 10.21
CA ASP A 172 -13.20 4.86 8.87
C ASP A 172 -14.20 3.69 8.83
N TYR A 173 -14.42 3.02 9.97
CA TYR A 173 -15.31 1.86 10.05
C TYR A 173 -16.32 2.01 11.20
N ASP A 174 -17.59 1.85 10.90
CA ASP A 174 -18.67 1.79 11.89
C ASP A 174 -18.90 0.33 12.32
N PHE A 175 -18.19 -0.09 13.34
CA PHE A 175 -18.30 -1.46 13.89
C PHE A 175 -19.72 -1.79 14.40
N SER A 176 -20.54 -0.78 14.76
CA SER A 176 -21.93 -1.01 15.19
C SER A 176 -22.81 -1.48 14.04
N LYS A 177 -22.41 -1.18 12.80
CA LYS A 177 -23.04 -1.65 11.56
C LYS A 177 -22.40 -2.92 10.99
N GLY A 178 -21.43 -3.49 11.69
CA GLY A 178 -20.69 -4.66 11.20
C GLY A 178 -19.67 -4.35 10.12
N GLU A 179 -19.25 -3.10 9.98
CA GLU A 179 -18.16 -2.73 9.09
C GLU A 179 -16.83 -3.25 9.65
N HIS A 180 -15.99 -3.81 8.79
CA HIS A 180 -14.71 -4.38 9.15
C HIS A 180 -13.64 -3.93 8.18
N ARG A 181 -12.40 -3.79 8.68
CA ARG A 181 -11.24 -3.59 7.80
C ARG A 181 -10.98 -4.82 6.95
N THR A 182 -10.44 -4.59 5.78
CA THR A 182 -9.95 -5.65 4.91
C THR A 182 -8.52 -6.05 5.29
N MET A 183 -8.21 -7.34 5.24
CA MET A 183 -6.88 -7.89 5.51
C MET A 183 -6.60 -9.09 4.61
N THR A 184 -5.31 -9.41 4.45
CA THR A 184 -4.86 -10.64 3.81
C THR A 184 -4.50 -11.67 4.87
N PHE A 185 -4.97 -12.91 4.71
CA PHE A 185 -4.47 -14.06 5.45
C PHE A 185 -3.27 -14.66 4.68
N VAL A 186 -2.20 -14.98 5.38
CA VAL A 186 -0.96 -15.56 4.85
C VAL A 186 -0.58 -16.82 5.59
#